data_86482b3c42af0966a107d544de8b93cf
#
_entry.id   86482b3c42af0966a107d544de8b93cf
#
_cell.length_a   1.000
_cell.length_b   1.000
_cell.length_c   1.000
_cell.angle_alpha   90.00
_cell.angle_beta   90.00
_cell.angle_gamma   90.00
#
_symmetry.space_group_name_H-M   'P 1'
#
loop_
_entity.id
_entity.type
_entity.pdbx_description
1 polymer ?
#
loop_
_entity_poly.entity_id
_entity_poly.type
_entity_poly.pdbx_seq_one_letter_code
_entity_poly.pdbx_strand_id
1 'polypeptide(L)'
;MSMKVTRDVVYVTHDSLSEGIGMSQIVPLLIGYAGKGLKVGVISCEKVDAPLELRETLSQNGIYWKPIKFGRYGPLGGFGRVIRLALFLPKAKVFHCRGDISATATSIRSKKPFIWDVRGLWLDQKIILSGLERRVIVIRIAKLLEKRAASKAKAVTTLTSAVYPVLRRRHPTLTTNHTVIPTCVDLTKFSFSPKLPQKRKLLLSGVFNDYYDLDRTREFVSLLKKDLSIFITWCHGKEALRDKLGVGEDEKKVLTQPEMPKEIANSSFGLAICKGDSGESLLGVMPTKVAEFLAIGRPVVVSAGIGDLDSMLMEHGAGVILSNNLEDDIKQLVNLLSDPQTAYRCRELAELYFSMDMAVNKYHQILRDIGLDFN
;
A
#
# COMPACT_ATOMS: atom_id res chain seq x y z
N MET A 1 14.21 -24.46 -9.41
CA MET A 1 13.47 -24.15 -10.66
C MET A 1 14.31 -23.27 -11.57
N SER A 2 14.49 -23.63 -12.85
CA SER A 2 15.45 -22.99 -13.77
C SER A 2 14.96 -21.61 -14.27
N MET A 3 15.90 -20.65 -14.44
CA MET A 3 15.69 -19.35 -15.13
C MET A 3 15.24 -19.48 -16.59
N LYS A 4 15.39 -20.65 -17.20
CA LYS A 4 15.10 -20.90 -18.65
C LYS A 4 13.59 -21.13 -18.91
N VAL A 5 12.80 -21.43 -17.89
CA VAL A 5 11.36 -21.72 -18.04
C VAL A 5 10.58 -20.40 -18.17
N THR A 6 9.80 -20.28 -19.24
CA THR A 6 8.87 -19.15 -19.44
C THR A 6 7.69 -19.28 -18.47
N ARG A 7 7.42 -18.23 -17.71
CA ARG A 7 6.28 -18.14 -16.78
C ARG A 7 5.10 -17.45 -17.41
N ASP A 8 3.92 -17.71 -16.91
CA ASP A 8 2.74 -17.00 -17.37
C ASP A 8 2.84 -15.54 -16.96
N VAL A 9 3.09 -15.28 -15.67
CA VAL A 9 3.29 -13.94 -15.14
C VAL A 9 4.59 -13.86 -14.34
N VAL A 10 5.34 -12.76 -14.50
CA VAL A 10 6.43 -12.39 -13.60
C VAL A 10 6.07 -11.06 -12.95
N TYR A 11 5.98 -11.10 -11.63
CA TYR A 11 5.84 -9.90 -10.80
C TYR A 11 7.20 -9.24 -10.63
N VAL A 12 7.28 -7.95 -10.95
CA VAL A 12 8.52 -7.17 -10.90
C VAL A 12 8.36 -6.09 -9.85
N THR A 13 9.22 -6.09 -8.83
CA THR A 13 9.18 -5.10 -7.76
C THR A 13 10.57 -4.66 -7.32
N HIS A 14 10.69 -3.40 -6.94
CA HIS A 14 11.87 -2.89 -6.25
C HIS A 14 11.74 -2.96 -4.72
N ASP A 15 10.56 -3.33 -4.21
CA ASP A 15 10.33 -3.57 -2.80
C ASP A 15 10.91 -4.91 -2.38
N SER A 16 11.33 -5.01 -1.12
CA SER A 16 11.74 -6.28 -0.51
C SER A 16 10.52 -7.11 -0.15
N LEU A 17 10.51 -8.39 -0.50
CA LEU A 17 9.43 -9.31 -0.11
C LEU A 17 9.47 -9.63 1.38
N SER A 18 10.66 -9.60 1.99
CA SER A 18 10.87 -9.91 3.41
C SER A 18 10.47 -8.76 4.36
N GLU A 19 10.03 -7.62 3.84
CA GLU A 19 9.58 -6.48 4.65
C GLU A 19 8.05 -6.31 4.64
N GLY A 20 7.54 -5.41 5.50
CA GLY A 20 6.11 -5.21 5.74
C GLY A 20 5.23 -5.17 4.49
N ILE A 21 5.58 -4.33 3.48
CA ILE A 21 4.82 -4.23 2.22
C ILE A 21 4.91 -5.53 1.42
N GLY A 22 6.09 -6.16 1.37
CA GLY A 22 6.27 -7.44 0.68
C GLY A 22 5.38 -8.52 1.25
N MET A 23 5.41 -8.69 2.58
CA MET A 23 4.66 -9.70 3.29
C MET A 23 3.14 -9.46 3.30
N SER A 24 2.71 -8.19 3.39
CA SER A 24 1.29 -7.85 3.48
C SER A 24 0.59 -7.68 2.13
N GLN A 25 1.31 -7.23 1.09
CA GLN A 25 0.70 -6.86 -0.19
C GLN A 25 1.14 -7.74 -1.36
N ILE A 26 2.41 -8.17 -1.39
CA ILE A 26 2.95 -8.85 -2.58
C ILE A 26 2.81 -10.36 -2.44
N VAL A 27 3.27 -10.92 -1.33
CA VAL A 27 3.23 -12.39 -1.12
C VAL A 27 1.80 -12.95 -1.22
N PRO A 28 0.76 -12.36 -0.58
CA PRO A 28 -0.61 -12.84 -0.72
C PRO A 28 -1.13 -12.78 -2.17
N LEU A 29 -0.80 -11.72 -2.90
CA LEU A 29 -1.18 -11.59 -4.31
C LEU A 29 -0.54 -12.67 -5.18
N LEU A 30 0.76 -12.97 -4.96
CA LEU A 30 1.47 -14.02 -5.70
C LEU A 30 0.89 -15.41 -5.43
N ILE A 31 0.54 -15.69 -4.17
CA ILE A 31 -0.14 -16.94 -3.76
C ILE A 31 -1.52 -17.01 -4.44
N GLY A 32 -2.27 -15.92 -4.46
CA GLY A 32 -3.54 -15.83 -5.17
C GLY A 32 -3.40 -16.12 -6.67
N TYR A 33 -2.36 -15.60 -7.33
CA TYR A 33 -2.08 -15.92 -8.73
C TYR A 33 -1.79 -17.42 -8.94
N ALA A 34 -0.95 -18.00 -8.09
CA ALA A 34 -0.64 -19.44 -8.14
C ALA A 34 -1.90 -20.28 -7.90
N GLY A 35 -2.76 -19.86 -6.97
CA GLY A 35 -4.07 -20.49 -6.72
C GLY A 35 -5.05 -20.42 -7.92
N LYS A 36 -4.87 -19.46 -8.83
CA LYS A 36 -5.57 -19.40 -10.12
C LYS A 36 -4.94 -20.27 -11.21
N GLY A 37 -3.94 -21.09 -10.87
CA GLY A 37 -3.26 -22.00 -11.82
C GLY A 37 -2.15 -21.35 -12.65
N LEU A 38 -1.78 -20.11 -12.38
CA LEU A 38 -0.71 -19.42 -13.11
C LEU A 38 0.68 -19.94 -12.73
N LYS A 39 1.56 -20.09 -13.71
CA LYS A 39 3.00 -20.28 -13.49
C LYS A 39 3.64 -18.95 -13.11
N VAL A 40 3.73 -18.69 -11.81
CA VAL A 40 4.15 -17.39 -11.25
C VAL A 40 5.66 -17.33 -11.05
N GLY A 41 6.23 -16.18 -11.35
CA GLY A 41 7.57 -15.80 -10.92
C GLY A 41 7.57 -14.41 -10.28
N VAL A 42 8.56 -14.15 -9.44
CA VAL A 42 8.79 -12.81 -8.89
C VAL A 42 10.28 -12.47 -8.91
N ILE A 43 10.60 -11.22 -9.22
CA ILE A 43 11.92 -10.62 -9.03
C ILE A 43 11.76 -9.41 -8.11
N SER A 44 12.55 -9.38 -7.04
CA SER A 44 12.48 -8.35 -5.99
C SER A 44 13.86 -7.85 -5.59
N CYS A 45 13.93 -6.64 -5.02
CA CYS A 45 15.17 -6.06 -4.51
C CYS A 45 15.24 -6.22 -2.99
N GLU A 46 16.02 -7.19 -2.50
CA GLU A 46 16.10 -7.50 -1.08
C GLU A 46 17.16 -6.67 -0.36
N LYS A 47 16.81 -6.15 0.81
CA LYS A 47 17.70 -5.36 1.68
C LYS A 47 18.55 -6.24 2.59
N VAL A 48 18.01 -7.38 2.95
CA VAL A 48 18.64 -8.44 3.74
C VAL A 48 18.62 -9.73 2.94
N ASP A 49 19.34 -10.73 3.38
CA ASP A 49 19.27 -12.06 2.78
C ASP A 49 17.84 -12.61 2.92
N ALA A 50 17.37 -13.19 1.84
CA ALA A 50 16.01 -13.70 1.76
C ALA A 50 15.78 -14.82 2.81
N PRO A 51 14.82 -14.64 3.76
CA PRO A 51 14.55 -15.61 4.81
C PRO A 51 14.20 -16.99 4.24
N LEU A 52 14.69 -18.04 4.89
CA LEU A 52 14.44 -19.44 4.47
C LEU A 52 12.95 -19.74 4.44
N GLU A 53 12.23 -19.39 5.49
CA GLU A 53 10.78 -19.60 5.63
C GLU A 53 9.98 -18.98 4.46
N LEU A 54 10.34 -17.75 4.04
CA LEU A 54 9.70 -17.11 2.91
C LEU A 54 10.03 -17.82 1.58
N ARG A 55 11.27 -18.32 1.42
CA ARG A 55 11.65 -19.13 0.25
C ARG A 55 10.85 -20.42 0.18
N GLU A 56 10.70 -21.08 1.30
CA GLU A 56 9.91 -22.32 1.42
C GLU A 56 8.44 -22.05 1.11
N THR A 57 7.83 -21.01 1.72
CA THR A 57 6.45 -20.61 1.45
C THR A 57 6.19 -20.37 -0.03
N LEU A 58 7.05 -19.59 -0.70
CA LEU A 58 6.90 -19.33 -2.13
C LEU A 58 7.10 -20.60 -2.97
N SER A 59 8.08 -21.44 -2.62
CA SER A 59 8.37 -22.70 -3.32
C SER A 59 7.24 -23.70 -3.20
N GLN A 60 6.63 -23.87 -2.01
CA GLN A 60 5.47 -24.73 -1.76
C GLN A 60 4.25 -24.31 -2.58
N ASN A 61 4.09 -23.03 -2.85
CA ASN A 61 3.07 -22.49 -3.73
C ASN A 61 3.48 -22.49 -5.23
N GLY A 62 4.58 -23.13 -5.62
CA GLY A 62 5.04 -23.21 -7.00
C GLY A 62 5.57 -21.89 -7.57
N ILE A 63 5.84 -20.89 -6.72
CA ILE A 63 6.27 -19.55 -7.13
C ILE A 63 7.80 -19.51 -7.22
N TYR A 64 8.29 -19.12 -8.39
CA TYR A 64 9.72 -18.88 -8.57
C TYR A 64 10.11 -17.51 -8.04
N TRP A 65 11.01 -17.46 -7.09
CA TRP A 65 11.55 -16.21 -6.56
C TRP A 65 13.00 -15.98 -6.97
N LYS A 66 13.26 -14.80 -7.53
CA LYS A 66 14.60 -14.30 -7.84
C LYS A 66 14.89 -13.04 -7.01
N PRO A 67 15.44 -13.19 -5.79
CA PRO A 67 15.90 -12.05 -5.03
C PRO A 67 17.18 -11.48 -5.67
N ILE A 68 17.26 -10.15 -5.77
CA ILE A 68 18.46 -9.41 -6.13
C ILE A 68 18.79 -8.39 -5.04
N LYS A 69 20.03 -8.00 -4.90
CA LYS A 69 20.45 -7.05 -3.86
C LYS A 69 19.83 -5.67 -4.07
N PHE A 70 19.21 -5.07 -3.03
CA PHE A 70 18.60 -3.72 -3.07
C PHE A 70 19.63 -2.64 -3.45
N GLY A 71 20.84 -2.70 -2.86
CA GLY A 71 21.93 -1.76 -3.09
C GLY A 71 21.76 -0.46 -2.32
N ARG A 72 22.24 0.64 -2.90
CA ARG A 72 22.27 1.95 -2.24
C ARG A 72 20.89 2.60 -2.22
N TYR A 73 20.63 3.42 -1.21
CA TYR A 73 19.50 4.32 -1.16
C TYR A 73 19.72 5.57 -2.05
N GLY A 74 18.68 6.37 -2.19
CA GLY A 74 18.71 7.61 -2.96
C GLY A 74 18.57 7.42 -4.48
N PRO A 75 18.71 8.51 -5.25
CA PRO A 75 18.44 8.51 -6.69
C PRO A 75 19.34 7.56 -7.48
N LEU A 76 20.66 7.58 -7.21
CA LEU A 76 21.61 6.68 -7.86
C LEU A 76 21.29 5.20 -7.58
N GLY A 77 20.85 4.89 -6.36
CA GLY A 77 20.35 3.57 -5.99
C GLY A 77 19.09 3.20 -6.76
N GLY A 78 18.18 4.17 -7.00
CA GLY A 78 17.00 3.99 -7.85
C GLY A 78 17.36 3.57 -9.26
N PHE A 79 18.27 4.30 -9.93
CA PHE A 79 18.76 3.93 -11.25
C PHE A 79 19.48 2.56 -11.25
N GLY A 80 20.28 2.30 -10.22
CA GLY A 80 20.93 0.99 -10.06
C GLY A 80 19.94 -0.16 -9.94
N ARG A 81 18.77 0.05 -9.31
CA ARG A 81 17.68 -0.95 -9.25
C ARG A 81 17.02 -1.15 -10.61
N VAL A 82 16.76 -0.07 -11.38
CA VAL A 82 16.26 -0.18 -12.76
C VAL A 82 17.17 -1.07 -13.60
N ILE A 83 18.48 -0.80 -13.57
CA ILE A 83 19.48 -1.58 -14.33
C ILE A 83 19.47 -3.05 -13.90
N ARG A 84 19.55 -3.33 -12.60
CA ARG A 84 19.58 -4.72 -12.10
C ARG A 84 18.31 -5.48 -12.41
N LEU A 85 17.13 -4.87 -12.21
CA LEU A 85 15.86 -5.48 -12.57
C LEU A 85 15.81 -5.80 -14.07
N ALA A 86 16.27 -4.89 -14.93
CA ALA A 86 16.33 -5.11 -16.37
C ALA A 86 17.29 -6.26 -16.75
N LEU A 87 18.51 -6.28 -16.19
CA LEU A 87 19.52 -7.30 -16.48
C LEU A 87 19.09 -8.70 -16.04
N PHE A 88 18.43 -8.80 -14.90
CA PHE A 88 18.06 -10.08 -14.28
C PHE A 88 16.59 -10.47 -14.50
N LEU A 89 15.86 -9.76 -15.37
CA LEU A 89 14.44 -10.01 -15.63
C LEU A 89 14.21 -11.45 -16.13
N PRO A 90 13.38 -12.26 -15.44
CA PRO A 90 13.07 -13.62 -15.90
C PRO A 90 12.19 -13.60 -17.15
N LYS A 91 12.11 -14.72 -17.87
CA LYS A 91 11.20 -14.87 -19.03
C LYS A 91 9.76 -15.00 -18.57
N ALA A 92 8.85 -14.25 -19.20
CA ALA A 92 7.42 -14.29 -18.94
C ALA A 92 6.61 -14.09 -20.23
N LYS A 93 5.35 -14.53 -20.21
CA LYS A 93 4.35 -14.14 -21.22
C LYS A 93 3.91 -12.71 -20.98
N VAL A 94 3.62 -12.36 -19.71
CA VAL A 94 3.19 -11.03 -19.25
C VAL A 94 3.97 -10.62 -17.99
N PHE A 95 4.16 -9.32 -17.77
CA PHE A 95 4.75 -8.80 -16.55
C PHE A 95 3.73 -7.98 -15.75
N HIS A 96 3.78 -8.12 -14.43
CA HIS A 96 3.11 -7.23 -13.50
C HIS A 96 4.17 -6.37 -12.81
N CYS A 97 4.19 -5.08 -13.11
CA CYS A 97 5.24 -4.16 -12.67
C CYS A 97 4.74 -3.25 -11.56
N ARG A 98 5.16 -3.50 -10.32
CA ARG A 98 4.82 -2.66 -9.18
C ARG A 98 5.68 -1.39 -9.15
N GLY A 99 5.04 -0.24 -9.39
CA GLY A 99 5.64 1.08 -9.38
C GLY A 99 6.54 1.38 -10.58
N ASP A 100 7.03 2.61 -10.62
CA ASP A 100 7.72 3.21 -11.76
C ASP A 100 9.07 2.57 -12.10
N ILE A 101 9.85 2.22 -11.06
CA ILE A 101 11.17 1.57 -11.22
C ILE A 101 11.02 0.24 -11.95
N SER A 102 10.04 -0.56 -11.56
CA SER A 102 9.78 -1.89 -12.12
C SER A 102 9.24 -1.80 -13.55
N ALA A 103 8.28 -0.90 -13.80
CA ALA A 103 7.72 -0.65 -15.12
C ALA A 103 8.79 -0.11 -16.07
N THR A 104 9.64 0.81 -15.62
CA THR A 104 10.79 1.33 -16.37
C THR A 104 11.75 0.21 -16.76
N ALA A 105 12.19 -0.61 -15.81
CA ALA A 105 13.10 -1.72 -16.05
C ALA A 105 12.54 -2.70 -17.10
N THR A 106 11.27 -3.06 -16.96
CA THR A 106 10.58 -3.94 -17.89
C THR A 106 10.44 -3.31 -19.27
N SER A 107 10.08 -2.03 -19.36
CA SER A 107 9.94 -1.29 -20.62
C SER A 107 11.25 -1.18 -21.42
N ILE A 108 12.39 -1.21 -20.74
CA ILE A 108 13.73 -1.19 -21.36
C ILE A 108 14.10 -2.58 -21.89
N ARG A 109 13.84 -3.62 -21.10
CA ARG A 109 14.39 -4.97 -21.33
C ARG A 109 13.48 -5.87 -22.13
N SER A 110 12.16 -5.70 -22.08
CA SER A 110 11.18 -6.60 -22.67
C SER A 110 10.25 -5.88 -23.65
N LYS A 111 9.83 -6.64 -24.69
CA LYS A 111 8.74 -6.27 -25.62
C LYS A 111 7.40 -6.93 -25.25
N LYS A 112 7.39 -7.79 -24.21
CA LYS A 112 6.18 -8.46 -23.76
C LYS A 112 5.23 -7.48 -23.08
N PRO A 113 3.91 -7.72 -23.12
CA PRO A 113 2.94 -6.86 -22.46
C PRO A 113 3.20 -6.79 -20.95
N PHE A 114 2.87 -5.66 -20.34
CA PHE A 114 2.95 -5.51 -18.91
C PHE A 114 1.86 -4.59 -18.34
N ILE A 115 1.49 -4.84 -17.09
CA ILE A 115 0.70 -3.96 -16.24
C ILE A 115 1.64 -2.99 -15.58
N TRP A 116 1.36 -1.69 -15.64
CA TRP A 116 1.97 -0.70 -14.77
C TRP A 116 1.06 -0.49 -13.54
N ASP A 117 1.42 -1.13 -12.43
CA ASP A 117 0.72 -1.01 -11.16
C ASP A 117 1.24 0.21 -10.40
N VAL A 118 0.54 1.34 -10.54
CA VAL A 118 0.90 2.63 -9.94
C VAL A 118 0.45 2.64 -8.48
N ARG A 119 1.42 2.60 -7.57
CA ARG A 119 1.18 2.56 -6.12
C ARG A 119 1.29 3.93 -5.45
N GLY A 120 0.99 4.97 -6.20
CA GLY A 120 1.09 6.37 -5.84
C GLY A 120 1.98 7.14 -6.80
N LEU A 121 1.99 8.46 -6.71
CA LEU A 121 2.88 9.32 -7.50
C LEU A 121 4.27 9.31 -6.87
N TRP A 122 5.04 8.26 -7.18
CA TRP A 122 6.31 7.96 -6.51
C TRP A 122 7.32 9.11 -6.57
N LEU A 123 7.45 9.77 -7.72
CA LEU A 123 8.40 10.88 -7.88
C LEU A 123 8.00 12.07 -7.01
N ASP A 124 6.72 12.42 -6.97
CA ASP A 124 6.18 13.50 -6.12
C ASP A 124 6.40 13.18 -4.64
N GLN A 125 6.11 11.96 -4.22
CA GLN A 125 6.39 11.50 -2.86
C GLN A 125 7.87 11.60 -2.51
N LYS A 126 8.78 11.28 -3.45
CA LYS A 126 10.23 11.42 -3.22
C LYS A 126 10.68 12.87 -3.15
N ILE A 127 10.07 13.76 -3.90
CA ILE A 127 10.33 15.19 -3.79
C ILE A 127 9.97 15.68 -2.37
N ILE A 128 8.77 15.35 -1.89
CA ILE A 128 8.29 15.70 -0.55
C ILE A 128 9.17 15.09 0.56
N LEU A 129 9.49 13.78 0.46
CA LEU A 129 10.17 13.03 1.53
C LEU A 129 11.69 13.23 1.59
N SER A 130 12.33 13.64 0.52
CA SER A 130 13.80 13.65 0.42
C SER A 130 14.41 14.96 -0.06
N GLY A 131 13.61 16.02 -0.20
CA GLY A 131 14.10 17.31 -0.72
C GLY A 131 14.74 17.17 -2.11
N LEU A 132 14.19 16.27 -2.94
CA LEU A 132 14.73 15.95 -4.27
C LEU A 132 14.61 17.13 -5.25
N GLU A 133 13.80 18.15 -4.92
CA GLU A 133 13.53 19.34 -5.78
C GLU A 133 14.81 20.03 -6.26
N ARG A 134 15.89 20.00 -5.45
CA ARG A 134 17.20 20.56 -5.81
C ARG A 134 17.96 19.76 -6.87
N ARG A 135 17.50 18.56 -7.23
CA ARG A 135 18.17 17.65 -8.19
C ARG A 135 17.45 17.60 -9.54
N VAL A 136 17.34 18.74 -10.20
CA VAL A 136 16.57 18.91 -11.44
C VAL A 136 16.89 17.88 -12.52
N ILE A 137 18.17 17.54 -12.73
CA ILE A 137 18.59 16.56 -13.74
C ILE A 137 18.03 15.17 -13.41
N VAL A 138 18.08 14.76 -12.14
CA VAL A 138 17.56 13.46 -11.68
C VAL A 138 16.05 13.39 -11.91
N ILE A 139 15.33 14.45 -11.59
CA ILE A 139 13.88 14.58 -11.81
C ILE A 139 13.55 14.45 -13.29
N ARG A 140 14.28 15.18 -14.17
CA ARG A 140 14.07 15.12 -15.62
C ARG A 140 14.27 13.71 -16.17
N ILE A 141 15.34 13.02 -15.76
CA ILE A 141 15.60 11.63 -16.17
C ILE A 141 14.48 10.72 -15.66
N ALA A 142 14.08 10.83 -14.38
CA ALA A 142 12.99 10.02 -13.81
C ALA A 142 11.66 10.23 -14.59
N LYS A 143 11.30 11.47 -14.91
CA LYS A 143 10.11 11.77 -15.74
C LYS A 143 10.18 11.18 -17.15
N LEU A 144 11.35 11.18 -17.79
CA LEU A 144 11.54 10.56 -19.11
C LEU A 144 11.36 9.04 -19.04
N LEU A 145 11.88 8.41 -17.99
CA LEU A 145 11.76 6.97 -17.78
C LEU A 145 10.30 6.57 -17.47
N GLU A 146 9.63 7.35 -16.63
CA GLU A 146 8.19 7.19 -16.33
C GLU A 146 7.35 7.34 -17.60
N LYS A 147 7.59 8.37 -18.42
CA LYS A 147 6.92 8.58 -19.71
C LYS A 147 7.11 7.37 -20.65
N ARG A 148 8.33 6.78 -20.67
CA ARG A 148 8.59 5.57 -21.45
C ARG A 148 7.78 4.38 -20.93
N ALA A 149 7.71 4.17 -19.62
CA ALA A 149 6.91 3.10 -19.01
C ALA A 149 5.42 3.29 -19.35
N ALA A 150 4.89 4.51 -19.16
CA ALA A 150 3.53 4.87 -19.46
C ALA A 150 3.13 4.59 -20.92
N SER A 151 4.00 4.94 -21.89
CA SER A 151 3.73 4.74 -23.31
C SER A 151 3.76 3.28 -23.76
N LYS A 152 4.33 2.37 -22.96
CA LYS A 152 4.48 0.94 -23.31
C LYS A 152 3.59 0.01 -22.49
N ALA A 153 3.04 0.50 -21.37
CA ALA A 153 2.12 -0.28 -20.56
C ALA A 153 0.86 -0.67 -21.37
N LYS A 154 0.44 -1.91 -21.26
CA LYS A 154 -0.79 -2.41 -21.90
C LYS A 154 -2.02 -2.27 -21.01
N ALA A 155 -1.81 -2.23 -19.71
CA ALA A 155 -2.81 -1.87 -18.71
C ALA A 155 -2.17 -1.05 -17.61
N VAL A 156 -2.97 -0.22 -16.95
CA VAL A 156 -2.58 0.59 -15.80
C VAL A 156 -3.52 0.29 -14.65
N THR A 157 -2.97 0.04 -13.48
CA THR A 157 -3.76 -0.03 -12.26
C THR A 157 -3.34 1.08 -11.31
N THR A 158 -4.30 1.62 -10.57
CA THR A 158 -4.06 2.66 -9.58
C THR A 158 -4.73 2.30 -8.27
N LEU A 159 -4.25 2.89 -7.16
CA LEU A 159 -4.87 2.68 -5.85
C LEU A 159 -6.23 3.37 -5.73
N THR A 160 -6.43 4.44 -6.50
CA THR A 160 -7.59 5.33 -6.41
C THR A 160 -8.03 5.75 -7.81
N SER A 161 -9.28 6.12 -7.96
CA SER A 161 -9.79 6.71 -9.20
C SER A 161 -9.27 8.14 -9.38
N ALA A 162 -9.11 8.88 -8.29
CA ALA A 162 -8.71 10.29 -8.27
C ALA A 162 -7.34 10.56 -8.90
N VAL A 163 -6.41 9.60 -8.86
CA VAL A 163 -5.05 9.81 -9.43
C VAL A 163 -4.98 9.58 -10.94
N TYR A 164 -5.93 8.86 -11.55
CA TYR A 164 -5.85 8.52 -12.97
C TYR A 164 -5.94 9.76 -13.90
N PRO A 165 -6.80 10.76 -13.67
CA PRO A 165 -6.77 12.01 -14.43
C PRO A 165 -5.42 12.74 -14.40
N VAL A 166 -4.73 12.71 -13.26
CA VAL A 166 -3.38 13.28 -13.11
C VAL A 166 -2.38 12.54 -14.01
N LEU A 167 -2.41 11.19 -13.98
CA LEU A 167 -1.55 10.37 -14.83
C LEU A 167 -1.83 10.61 -16.33
N ARG A 168 -3.09 10.71 -16.72
CA ARG A 168 -3.49 11.01 -18.11
C ARG A 168 -3.00 12.39 -18.58
N ARG A 169 -3.08 13.41 -17.74
CA ARG A 169 -2.56 14.75 -18.03
C ARG A 169 -1.04 14.73 -18.20
N ARG A 170 -0.32 13.97 -17.36
CA ARG A 170 1.15 13.87 -17.43
C ARG A 170 1.62 12.99 -18.58
N HIS A 171 0.84 11.99 -18.97
CA HIS A 171 1.15 10.98 -19.99
C HIS A 171 -0.01 10.84 -20.98
N PRO A 172 -0.15 11.73 -21.97
CA PRO A 172 -1.25 11.69 -22.93
C PRO A 172 -1.35 10.37 -23.75
N THR A 173 -0.21 9.66 -23.88
CA THR A 173 -0.13 8.35 -24.56
C THR A 173 -0.43 7.16 -23.65
N LEU A 174 -0.80 7.40 -22.39
CA LEU A 174 -1.15 6.33 -21.46
C LEU A 174 -2.38 5.56 -21.98
N THR A 175 -2.33 4.22 -21.88
CA THR A 175 -3.45 3.36 -22.25
C THR A 175 -4.73 3.75 -21.49
N THR A 176 -5.88 3.56 -22.14
CA THR A 176 -7.20 3.70 -21.50
C THR A 176 -7.63 2.44 -20.75
N ASN A 177 -6.92 1.32 -20.90
CA ASN A 177 -7.14 0.11 -20.09
C ASN A 177 -6.66 0.35 -18.67
N HIS A 178 -7.55 0.90 -17.84
CA HIS A 178 -7.32 1.31 -16.47
C HIS A 178 -8.28 0.64 -15.50
N THR A 179 -7.77 0.17 -14.38
CA THR A 179 -8.56 -0.43 -13.30
C THR A 179 -8.09 0.08 -11.96
N VAL A 180 -9.04 0.44 -11.09
CA VAL A 180 -8.75 0.81 -9.70
C VAL A 180 -8.68 -0.46 -8.85
N ILE A 181 -7.52 -0.66 -8.22
CA ILE A 181 -7.27 -1.76 -7.28
C ILE A 181 -6.58 -1.16 -6.06
N PRO A 182 -7.33 -0.85 -4.99
CA PRO A 182 -6.77 -0.27 -3.76
C PRO A 182 -5.74 -1.16 -3.09
N THR A 183 -5.18 -0.70 -2.00
CA THR A 183 -4.39 -1.54 -1.10
C THR A 183 -5.31 -2.57 -0.46
N CYS A 184 -5.10 -3.85 -0.73
CA CYS A 184 -5.96 -4.93 -0.28
C CYS A 184 -5.33 -5.72 0.86
N VAL A 185 -6.18 -6.38 1.66
CA VAL A 185 -5.80 -7.20 2.80
C VAL A 185 -6.41 -8.59 2.71
N ASP A 186 -5.74 -9.55 3.32
CA ASP A 186 -6.25 -10.91 3.48
C ASP A 186 -7.33 -10.93 4.58
N LEU A 187 -8.60 -10.99 4.17
CA LEU A 187 -9.75 -10.96 5.08
C LEU A 187 -9.84 -12.19 6.00
N THR A 188 -9.10 -13.25 5.72
CA THR A 188 -9.02 -14.42 6.61
C THR A 188 -8.07 -14.16 7.77
N LYS A 189 -6.97 -13.44 7.54
CA LYS A 189 -6.01 -12.99 8.56
C LYS A 189 -6.58 -11.84 9.37
N PHE A 190 -7.20 -10.85 8.72
CA PHE A 190 -7.90 -9.73 9.35
C PHE A 190 -9.37 -10.10 9.54
N SER A 191 -9.61 -11.06 10.44
CA SER A 191 -10.94 -11.61 10.69
C SER A 191 -11.86 -10.60 11.35
N PHE A 192 -13.12 -10.61 10.96
CA PHE A 192 -14.14 -9.72 11.50
C PHE A 192 -14.34 -9.89 13.01
N SER A 193 -14.36 -8.79 13.74
CA SER A 193 -14.59 -8.73 15.18
C SER A 193 -15.61 -7.62 15.50
N PRO A 194 -16.91 -7.93 15.59
CA PRO A 194 -17.95 -6.91 15.73
C PRO A 194 -17.94 -6.19 17.08
N LYS A 195 -17.39 -6.83 18.11
CA LYS A 195 -17.36 -6.25 19.46
C LYS A 195 -16.18 -5.28 19.61
N LEU A 196 -16.49 -4.04 20.00
CA LEU A 196 -15.49 -3.08 20.41
C LEU A 196 -14.91 -3.47 21.78
N PRO A 197 -13.62 -3.13 22.06
CA PRO A 197 -13.02 -3.35 23.37
C PRO A 197 -13.76 -2.51 24.43
N GLN A 198 -13.85 -3.03 25.66
CA GLN A 198 -14.52 -2.33 26.78
C GLN A 198 -13.83 -0.99 27.10
N LYS A 199 -12.51 -0.95 27.02
CA LYS A 199 -11.73 0.29 27.18
C LYS A 199 -11.45 0.86 25.80
N ARG A 200 -11.73 2.14 25.60
CA ARG A 200 -11.40 2.84 24.34
C ARG A 200 -9.90 2.87 24.16
N LYS A 201 -9.46 2.39 23.00
CA LYS A 201 -8.03 2.23 22.68
C LYS A 201 -7.76 2.67 21.25
N LEU A 202 -6.74 3.52 21.08
CA LEU A 202 -6.17 3.88 19.78
C LEU A 202 -4.87 3.11 19.57
N LEU A 203 -4.75 2.45 18.43
CA LEU A 203 -3.49 1.87 17.98
C LEU A 203 -2.83 2.78 16.96
N LEU A 204 -1.71 3.38 17.35
CA LEU A 204 -0.86 4.13 16.44
C LEU A 204 0.16 3.19 15.80
N SER A 205 -0.14 2.70 14.60
CA SER A 205 0.68 1.72 13.87
C SER A 205 1.24 2.30 12.57
N GLY A 206 2.32 1.69 12.08
CA GLY A 206 2.94 2.00 10.79
C GLY A 206 4.12 2.97 10.87
N VAL A 207 4.66 3.32 9.71
CA VAL A 207 5.83 4.22 9.60
C VAL A 207 5.33 5.65 9.51
N PHE A 208 5.57 6.43 10.56
CA PHE A 208 5.34 7.87 10.55
C PHE A 208 6.55 8.56 9.92
N ASN A 209 6.46 8.87 8.66
CA ASN A 209 7.45 9.66 7.91
C ASN A 209 6.92 11.07 7.67
N ASP A 210 7.66 11.89 6.92
CA ASP A 210 7.30 13.29 6.62
C ASP A 210 6.00 13.46 5.81
N TYR A 211 5.40 12.37 5.36
CA TYR A 211 4.10 12.35 4.69
C TYR A 211 2.93 12.45 5.67
N TYR A 212 3.16 12.08 6.95
CA TYR A 212 2.15 12.19 8.00
C TYR A 212 2.23 13.55 8.70
N ASP A 213 1.07 14.09 9.03
CA ASP A 213 0.94 15.30 9.83
C ASP A 213 1.05 14.96 11.32
N LEU A 214 2.27 15.06 11.84
CA LEU A 214 2.56 14.72 13.23
C LEU A 214 1.98 15.73 14.20
N ASP A 215 1.96 17.03 13.84
CA ASP A 215 1.46 18.09 14.72
C ASP A 215 -0.05 17.98 14.86
N ARG A 216 -0.76 17.78 13.75
CA ARG A 216 -2.20 17.53 13.77
C ARG A 216 -2.56 16.20 14.44
N THR A 217 -1.74 15.16 14.26
CA THR A 217 -1.91 13.89 14.98
C THR A 217 -1.77 14.09 16.49
N ARG A 218 -0.78 14.86 16.93
CA ARG A 218 -0.56 15.17 18.35
C ARG A 218 -1.72 15.96 18.93
N GLU A 219 -2.20 16.98 18.24
CA GLU A 219 -3.35 17.78 18.64
C GLU A 219 -4.59 16.91 18.85
N PHE A 220 -4.93 16.09 17.84
CA PHE A 220 -6.06 15.17 17.90
C PHE A 220 -5.92 14.16 19.06
N VAL A 221 -4.75 13.55 19.22
CA VAL A 221 -4.46 12.60 20.32
C VAL A 221 -4.58 13.26 21.69
N SER A 222 -4.14 14.52 21.84
CA SER A 222 -4.25 15.27 23.10
C SER A 222 -5.70 15.52 23.48
N LEU A 223 -6.54 15.91 22.52
CA LEU A 223 -7.98 16.09 22.74
C LEU A 223 -8.66 14.76 23.08
N LEU A 224 -8.32 13.68 22.39
CA LEU A 224 -8.85 12.34 22.70
C LEU A 224 -8.52 11.89 24.13
N LYS A 225 -7.29 12.14 24.61
CA LYS A 225 -6.91 11.81 25.99
C LYS A 225 -7.70 12.60 27.01
N LYS A 226 -7.93 13.90 26.75
CA LYS A 226 -8.68 14.79 27.61
C LYS A 226 -10.16 14.40 27.69
N ASP A 227 -10.78 14.16 26.53
CA ASP A 227 -12.25 14.07 26.43
C ASP A 227 -12.77 12.62 26.54
N LEU A 228 -11.95 11.62 26.18
CA LEU A 228 -12.38 10.22 26.09
C LEU A 228 -11.60 9.27 27.00
N SER A 229 -10.62 9.73 27.78
CA SER A 229 -9.77 8.87 28.61
C SER A 229 -9.22 7.67 27.84
N ILE A 230 -8.76 7.91 26.61
CA ILE A 230 -8.37 6.86 25.69
C ILE A 230 -6.99 6.29 25.99
N PHE A 231 -6.85 4.98 25.90
CA PHE A 231 -5.56 4.30 25.92
C PHE A 231 -4.91 4.34 24.52
N ILE A 232 -3.60 4.64 24.45
CA ILE A 232 -2.87 4.67 23.20
C ILE A 232 -1.81 3.58 23.23
N THR A 233 -1.84 2.69 22.21
CA THR A 233 -0.77 1.74 21.97
C THR A 233 0.09 2.26 20.83
N TRP A 234 1.37 2.46 21.10
CA TRP A 234 2.38 2.86 20.13
C TRP A 234 3.08 1.63 19.54
N CYS A 235 2.97 1.45 18.23
CA CYS A 235 3.57 0.33 17.53
C CYS A 235 4.58 0.81 16.50
N HIS A 236 5.68 1.43 16.94
CA HIS A 236 6.73 1.91 16.05
C HIS A 236 8.09 1.93 16.75
N GLY A 237 9.17 1.59 16.01
CA GLY A 237 10.52 1.50 16.56
C GLY A 237 11.27 2.83 16.80
N LYS A 238 10.72 4.00 16.41
CA LYS A 238 11.38 5.31 16.59
C LYS A 238 10.84 6.04 17.81
N GLU A 239 11.57 5.99 18.92
CA GLU A 239 11.19 6.63 20.19
C GLU A 239 11.02 8.14 20.09
N ALA A 240 11.88 8.83 19.33
CA ALA A 240 11.79 10.28 19.13
C ALA A 240 10.45 10.76 18.51
N LEU A 241 9.72 9.89 17.80
CA LEU A 241 8.39 10.23 17.28
C LEU A 241 7.31 10.07 18.35
N ARG A 242 7.47 9.12 19.27
CA ARG A 242 6.57 8.90 20.40
C ARG A 242 6.49 10.15 21.28
N ASP A 243 7.65 10.71 21.63
CA ASP A 243 7.73 11.91 22.46
C ASP A 243 7.07 13.11 21.77
N LYS A 244 7.25 13.25 20.46
CA LYS A 244 6.57 14.27 19.66
C LYS A 244 5.05 14.13 19.67
N LEU A 245 4.52 12.93 19.80
CA LEU A 245 3.07 12.66 19.80
C LEU A 245 2.48 12.64 21.23
N GLY A 246 3.28 12.85 22.28
CA GLY A 246 2.83 12.85 23.66
C GLY A 246 2.31 11.49 24.15
N VAL A 247 2.82 10.38 23.57
CA VAL A 247 2.48 9.01 23.99
C VAL A 247 3.42 8.58 25.13
N GLY A 248 2.85 8.10 26.24
CA GLY A 248 3.62 7.67 27.42
C GLY A 248 4.38 6.36 27.21
N GLU A 249 5.29 6.01 28.16
CA GLU A 249 6.12 4.81 28.06
C GLU A 249 5.35 3.50 28.19
N ASP A 250 4.34 3.48 29.04
CA ASP A 250 3.51 2.29 29.30
C ASP A 250 2.65 1.84 28.10
N GLU A 251 2.60 2.67 27.06
CA GLU A 251 1.80 2.46 25.86
C GLU A 251 2.64 1.89 24.69
N LYS A 252 3.95 1.66 24.90
CA LYS A 252 4.85 1.15 23.85
C LYS A 252 4.69 -0.35 23.64
N LYS A 253 4.55 -0.76 22.40
CA LYS A 253 4.50 -2.17 21.98
C LYS A 253 5.25 -2.36 20.67
N VAL A 254 6.09 -3.38 20.62
CA VAL A 254 6.70 -3.83 19.36
C VAL A 254 5.88 -5.00 18.85
N LEU A 255 5.28 -4.84 17.67
CA LEU A 255 4.42 -5.86 17.07
C LEU A 255 5.05 -6.40 15.79
N THR A 256 4.96 -7.70 15.64
CA THR A 256 5.24 -8.40 14.39
C THR A 256 4.01 -8.39 13.47
N GLN A 257 4.21 -8.67 12.20
CA GLN A 257 3.11 -8.77 11.22
C GLN A 257 2.00 -9.75 11.64
N PRO A 258 2.28 -10.95 12.18
CA PRO A 258 1.24 -11.88 12.65
C PRO A 258 0.44 -11.38 13.86
N GLU A 259 0.99 -10.47 14.66
CA GLU A 259 0.33 -9.93 15.86
C GLU A 259 -0.62 -8.76 15.54
N MET A 260 -0.44 -8.11 14.40
CA MET A 260 -1.22 -6.93 14.01
C MET A 260 -2.74 -7.16 14.01
N PRO A 261 -3.29 -8.24 13.44
CA PRO A 261 -4.73 -8.46 13.44
C PRO A 261 -5.34 -8.50 14.85
N LYS A 262 -4.67 -9.19 15.78
CA LYS A 262 -5.10 -9.27 17.18
C LYS A 262 -5.07 -7.89 17.85
N GLU A 263 -4.01 -7.12 17.61
CA GLU A 263 -3.88 -5.80 18.23
C GLU A 263 -4.88 -4.78 17.65
N ILE A 264 -5.16 -4.84 16.35
CA ILE A 264 -6.23 -4.04 15.73
C ILE A 264 -7.59 -4.44 16.30
N ALA A 265 -7.87 -5.74 16.47
CA ALA A 265 -9.11 -6.20 17.09
C ALA A 265 -9.29 -5.67 18.52
N ASN A 266 -8.19 -5.49 19.26
CA ASN A 266 -8.15 -4.92 20.60
C ASN A 266 -8.15 -3.38 20.62
N SER A 267 -8.21 -2.71 19.47
CA SER A 267 -8.33 -1.26 19.36
C SER A 267 -9.75 -0.85 18.99
N SER A 268 -10.11 0.40 19.26
CA SER A 268 -11.44 0.95 18.96
C SER A 268 -11.54 1.53 17.58
N PHE A 269 -10.45 2.11 17.06
CA PHE A 269 -10.39 2.72 15.74
C PHE A 269 -8.93 2.87 15.27
N GLY A 270 -8.75 3.20 13.98
CA GLY A 270 -7.47 3.47 13.35
C GLY A 270 -7.28 4.93 12.98
N LEU A 271 -6.02 5.34 12.73
CA LEU A 271 -5.67 6.72 12.41
C LEU A 271 -4.71 6.79 11.21
N ALA A 272 -5.04 7.65 10.22
CA ALA A 272 -4.17 7.95 9.09
C ALA A 272 -4.27 9.44 8.71
N ILE A 273 -3.55 10.30 9.43
CA ILE A 273 -3.54 11.74 9.18
C ILE A 273 -2.31 12.07 8.32
N CYS A 274 -2.56 12.42 7.06
CA CYS A 274 -1.54 12.86 6.09
C CYS A 274 -1.50 14.38 6.00
N LYS A 275 -0.35 14.95 5.58
CA LYS A 275 -0.20 16.38 5.37
C LYS A 275 -1.00 16.84 4.16
N GLY A 276 -1.85 17.86 4.34
CA GLY A 276 -2.67 18.44 3.27
C GLY A 276 -1.87 19.14 2.17
N ASP A 277 -0.66 19.61 2.48
CA ASP A 277 0.27 20.25 1.53
C ASP A 277 1.00 19.26 0.59
N SER A 278 0.74 17.96 0.73
CA SER A 278 1.29 16.93 -0.17
C SER A 278 0.70 16.96 -1.60
N GLY A 279 -0.25 17.86 -1.88
CA GLY A 279 -0.77 18.16 -3.21
C GLY A 279 -1.35 16.94 -3.93
N GLU A 280 -1.14 16.86 -5.26
CA GLU A 280 -1.65 15.75 -6.10
C GLU A 280 -1.17 14.36 -5.64
N SER A 281 -0.07 14.30 -4.88
CA SER A 281 0.47 13.04 -4.39
C SER A 281 -0.50 12.31 -3.46
N LEU A 282 -1.35 13.03 -2.70
CA LEU A 282 -2.40 12.44 -1.86
C LEU A 282 -3.47 11.70 -2.68
N LEU A 283 -3.75 12.15 -3.89
CA LEU A 283 -4.75 11.53 -4.75
C LEU A 283 -4.40 10.07 -5.10
N GLY A 284 -3.12 9.70 -5.08
CA GLY A 284 -2.66 8.35 -5.36
C GLY A 284 -2.39 7.50 -4.12
N VAL A 285 -2.80 7.93 -2.94
CA VAL A 285 -2.54 7.23 -1.68
C VAL A 285 -3.75 6.43 -1.23
N MET A 286 -3.48 5.20 -0.76
CA MET A 286 -4.44 4.35 -0.05
C MET A 286 -3.67 3.64 1.07
N PRO A 287 -3.70 4.17 2.31
CA PRO A 287 -2.91 3.62 3.41
C PRO A 287 -3.35 2.19 3.77
N THR A 288 -2.42 1.24 3.82
CA THR A 288 -2.71 -0.17 4.14
C THR A 288 -3.45 -0.32 5.45
N LYS A 289 -3.09 0.47 6.47
CA LYS A 289 -3.74 0.42 7.78
C LYS A 289 -5.24 0.69 7.72
N VAL A 290 -5.71 1.54 6.79
CA VAL A 290 -7.16 1.80 6.62
C VAL A 290 -7.88 0.51 6.26
N ALA A 291 -7.38 -0.23 5.27
CA ALA A 291 -7.95 -1.50 4.87
C ALA A 291 -7.91 -2.55 6.00
N GLU A 292 -6.81 -2.59 6.77
CA GLU A 292 -6.63 -3.50 7.91
C GLU A 292 -7.64 -3.24 9.03
N PHE A 293 -7.84 -1.97 9.41
CA PHE A 293 -8.82 -1.59 10.44
C PHE A 293 -10.25 -1.87 9.99
N LEU A 294 -10.61 -1.45 8.79
CA LEU A 294 -11.95 -1.68 8.23
C LEU A 294 -12.27 -3.18 8.12
N ALA A 295 -11.30 -4.01 7.73
CA ALA A 295 -11.48 -5.46 7.62
C ALA A 295 -11.86 -6.11 8.95
N ILE A 296 -11.31 -5.63 10.06
CA ILE A 296 -11.65 -6.12 11.40
C ILE A 296 -12.98 -5.54 11.93
N GLY A 297 -13.50 -4.51 11.28
CA GLY A 297 -14.71 -3.82 11.73
C GLY A 297 -14.38 -2.62 12.63
N ARG A 298 -13.25 -1.97 12.45
CA ARG A 298 -12.85 -0.77 13.18
C ARG A 298 -12.94 0.45 12.28
N PRO A 299 -13.70 1.50 12.69
CA PRO A 299 -13.73 2.75 11.94
C PRO A 299 -12.34 3.41 11.92
N VAL A 300 -12.15 4.30 10.97
CA VAL A 300 -10.90 5.02 10.80
C VAL A 300 -11.10 6.53 10.86
N VAL A 301 -10.07 7.24 11.32
CA VAL A 301 -10.00 8.70 11.25
C VAL A 301 -8.90 9.05 10.27
N VAL A 302 -9.23 9.85 9.25
CA VAL A 302 -8.30 10.21 8.17
C VAL A 302 -8.32 11.72 7.92
N SER A 303 -7.22 12.26 7.37
CA SER A 303 -7.26 13.63 6.83
C SER A 303 -8.04 13.64 5.52
N ALA A 304 -8.65 14.79 5.20
CA ALA A 304 -9.33 15.00 3.93
C ALA A 304 -8.38 14.89 2.73
N GLY A 305 -8.91 14.50 1.57
CA GLY A 305 -8.20 14.50 0.28
C GLY A 305 -7.28 13.31 0.05
N ILE A 306 -7.39 12.23 0.82
CA ILE A 306 -6.64 10.99 0.59
C ILE A 306 -7.34 10.14 -0.47
N GLY A 307 -7.00 10.34 -1.73
CA GLY A 307 -7.54 9.56 -2.85
C GLY A 307 -9.07 9.53 -2.86
N ASP A 308 -9.64 8.33 -2.85
CA ASP A 308 -11.09 8.10 -2.86
C ASP A 308 -11.67 7.88 -1.45
N LEU A 309 -10.86 8.03 -0.36
CA LEU A 309 -11.30 7.68 1.00
C LEU A 309 -12.44 8.55 1.50
N ASP A 310 -12.46 9.84 1.14
CA ASP A 310 -13.50 10.75 1.62
C ASP A 310 -14.88 10.25 1.21
N SER A 311 -15.09 9.96 -0.08
CA SER A 311 -16.36 9.43 -0.57
C SER A 311 -16.68 8.05 0.02
N MET A 312 -15.71 7.14 0.03
CA MET A 312 -15.89 5.78 0.57
C MET A 312 -16.33 5.78 2.03
N LEU A 313 -15.67 6.57 2.88
CA LEU A 313 -15.98 6.61 4.31
C LEU A 313 -17.31 7.32 4.60
N MET A 314 -17.64 8.37 3.86
CA MET A 314 -18.91 9.08 4.00
C MET A 314 -20.10 8.21 3.57
N GLU A 315 -20.02 7.59 2.39
CA GLU A 315 -21.09 6.76 1.83
C GLU A 315 -21.42 5.55 2.71
N HIS A 316 -20.40 4.95 3.35
CA HIS A 316 -20.60 3.77 4.19
C HIS A 316 -20.71 4.08 5.69
N GLY A 317 -20.47 5.32 6.12
CA GLY A 317 -20.45 5.65 7.55
C GLY A 317 -19.42 4.83 8.32
N ALA A 318 -18.22 4.66 7.74
CA ALA A 318 -17.16 3.77 8.25
C ALA A 318 -15.96 4.52 8.86
N GLY A 319 -16.02 5.85 8.96
CA GLY A 319 -14.91 6.65 9.48
C GLY A 319 -15.24 8.13 9.60
N VAL A 320 -14.26 8.88 10.09
CA VAL A 320 -14.31 10.34 10.23
C VAL A 320 -13.24 10.95 9.34
N ILE A 321 -13.61 11.98 8.59
CA ILE A 321 -12.70 12.80 7.80
C ILE A 321 -12.44 14.07 8.61
N LEU A 322 -11.18 14.29 9.01
CA LEU A 322 -10.83 15.43 9.84
C LEU A 322 -11.09 16.76 9.13
N SER A 323 -11.89 17.56 9.77
CA SER A 323 -12.20 18.96 9.41
C SER A 323 -11.25 19.92 10.15
N ASN A 324 -11.52 21.22 10.05
CA ASN A 324 -10.79 22.22 10.85
C ASN A 324 -11.27 22.28 12.31
N ASN A 325 -12.39 21.63 12.63
CA ASN A 325 -12.96 21.55 13.99
C ASN A 325 -12.81 20.14 14.57
N LEU A 326 -11.69 19.91 15.25
CA LEU A 326 -11.37 18.59 15.83
C LEU A 326 -12.35 18.15 16.93
N GLU A 327 -12.99 19.10 17.64
CA GLU A 327 -13.98 18.76 18.67
C GLU A 327 -15.23 18.13 18.04
N ASP A 328 -15.70 18.65 16.91
CA ASP A 328 -16.82 18.07 16.19
C ASP A 328 -16.45 16.74 15.53
N ASP A 329 -15.22 16.61 15.03
CA ASP A 329 -14.70 15.34 14.52
C ASP A 329 -14.66 14.25 15.61
N ILE A 330 -14.29 14.63 16.85
CA ILE A 330 -14.33 13.72 18.01
C ILE A 330 -15.76 13.31 18.35
N LYS A 331 -16.75 14.23 18.31
CA LYS A 331 -18.17 13.88 18.52
C LYS A 331 -18.65 12.88 17.48
N GLN A 332 -18.29 13.08 16.19
CA GLN A 332 -18.60 12.13 15.13
C GLN A 332 -17.97 10.75 15.40
N LEU A 333 -16.70 10.71 15.83
CA LEU A 333 -16.04 9.47 16.21
C LEU A 333 -16.75 8.77 17.38
N VAL A 334 -17.18 9.52 18.41
CA VAL A 334 -17.91 8.97 19.54
C VAL A 334 -19.24 8.35 19.08
N ASN A 335 -19.96 9.01 18.18
CA ASN A 335 -21.20 8.47 17.61
C ASN A 335 -20.94 7.16 16.85
N LEU A 336 -19.89 7.09 16.00
CA LEU A 336 -19.50 5.86 15.32
C LEU A 336 -19.15 4.74 16.30
N LEU A 337 -18.40 5.04 17.35
CA LEU A 337 -18.02 4.05 18.37
C LEU A 337 -19.19 3.58 19.23
N SER A 338 -20.26 4.34 19.30
CA SER A 338 -21.47 4.01 20.06
C SER A 338 -22.52 3.26 19.24
N ASP A 339 -22.42 3.31 17.90
CA ASP A 339 -23.32 2.63 16.99
C ASP A 339 -22.84 1.19 16.73
N PRO A 340 -23.61 0.16 17.15
CA PRO A 340 -23.25 -1.23 16.96
C PRO A 340 -23.16 -1.66 15.48
N GLN A 341 -23.78 -0.90 14.58
CA GLN A 341 -23.74 -1.18 13.13
C GLN A 341 -22.43 -0.72 12.47
N THR A 342 -21.66 0.14 13.11
CA THR A 342 -20.41 0.67 12.55
C THR A 342 -19.42 -0.43 12.19
N ALA A 343 -19.27 -1.44 13.04
CA ALA A 343 -18.37 -2.56 12.77
C ALA A 343 -18.75 -3.31 11.48
N TYR A 344 -20.03 -3.51 11.24
CA TYR A 344 -20.55 -4.20 10.05
C TYR A 344 -20.34 -3.35 8.80
N ARG A 345 -20.61 -2.03 8.85
CA ARG A 345 -20.33 -1.12 7.73
C ARG A 345 -18.86 -1.05 7.36
N CYS A 346 -17.98 -1.04 8.37
CA CYS A 346 -16.53 -1.10 8.15
C CYS A 346 -16.14 -2.40 7.43
N ARG A 347 -16.66 -3.53 7.89
CA ARG A 347 -16.39 -4.83 7.27
C ARG A 347 -16.92 -4.92 5.85
N GLU A 348 -18.14 -4.49 5.61
CA GLU A 348 -18.75 -4.43 4.27
C GLU A 348 -17.90 -3.61 3.30
N LEU A 349 -17.47 -2.42 3.73
CA LEU A 349 -16.57 -1.57 2.93
C LEU A 349 -15.25 -2.30 2.60
N ALA A 350 -14.69 -3.04 3.56
CA ALA A 350 -13.48 -3.81 3.33
C ALA A 350 -13.69 -4.96 2.34
N GLU A 351 -14.80 -5.66 2.40
CA GLU A 351 -15.16 -6.74 1.47
C GLU A 351 -15.36 -6.23 0.04
N LEU A 352 -16.01 -5.09 -0.11
CA LEU A 352 -16.28 -4.48 -1.41
C LEU A 352 -15.02 -3.95 -2.12
N TYR A 353 -14.09 -3.34 -1.36
CA TYR A 353 -13.00 -2.59 -1.99
C TYR A 353 -11.59 -3.07 -1.62
N PHE A 354 -11.41 -3.72 -0.47
CA PHE A 354 -10.08 -4.00 0.09
C PHE A 354 -9.75 -5.49 0.23
N SER A 355 -10.59 -6.38 -0.32
CA SER A 355 -10.34 -7.82 -0.31
C SER A 355 -9.18 -8.21 -1.23
N MET A 356 -8.24 -9.02 -0.75
CA MET A 356 -7.17 -9.58 -1.57
C MET A 356 -7.72 -10.48 -2.68
N ASP A 357 -8.78 -11.24 -2.41
CA ASP A 357 -9.41 -12.11 -3.42
C ASP A 357 -10.01 -11.28 -4.57
N MET A 358 -10.65 -10.14 -4.24
CA MET A 358 -11.13 -9.21 -5.25
C MET A 358 -9.97 -8.67 -6.10
N ALA A 359 -8.85 -8.28 -5.46
CA ALA A 359 -7.67 -7.80 -6.18
C ALA A 359 -7.10 -8.89 -7.11
N VAL A 360 -6.94 -10.11 -6.61
CA VAL A 360 -6.49 -11.27 -7.41
C VAL A 360 -7.38 -11.47 -8.63
N ASN A 361 -8.71 -11.45 -8.46
CA ASN A 361 -9.67 -11.62 -9.56
C ASN A 361 -9.56 -10.49 -10.59
N LYS A 362 -9.48 -9.22 -10.16
CA LYS A 362 -9.30 -8.08 -11.07
C LYS A 362 -7.98 -8.16 -11.84
N TYR A 363 -6.87 -8.42 -11.15
CA TYR A 363 -5.57 -8.57 -11.83
C TYR A 363 -5.54 -9.77 -12.78
N HIS A 364 -6.16 -10.90 -12.40
CA HIS A 364 -6.25 -12.06 -13.24
C HIS A 364 -7.02 -11.73 -14.54
N GLN A 365 -8.12 -10.97 -14.46
CA GLN A 365 -8.85 -10.50 -15.64
C GLN A 365 -7.98 -9.58 -16.51
N ILE A 366 -7.28 -8.59 -15.91
CA ILE A 366 -6.38 -7.70 -16.65
C ILE A 366 -5.30 -8.50 -17.39
N LEU A 367 -4.71 -9.52 -16.74
CA LEU A 367 -3.69 -10.37 -17.38
C LEU A 367 -4.23 -11.08 -18.63
N ARG A 368 -5.47 -11.54 -18.58
CA ARG A 368 -6.16 -12.11 -19.76
C ARG A 368 -6.33 -11.07 -20.87
N ASP A 369 -6.84 -9.89 -20.52
CA ASP A 369 -7.16 -8.83 -21.49
C ASP A 369 -5.92 -8.32 -22.24
N ILE A 370 -4.73 -8.40 -21.62
CA ILE A 370 -3.48 -7.97 -22.25
C ILE A 370 -2.69 -9.10 -22.93
N GLY A 371 -3.29 -10.29 -23.07
CA GLY A 371 -2.75 -11.37 -23.91
C GLY A 371 -2.13 -12.53 -23.13
N LEU A 372 -2.63 -12.84 -21.93
CA LEU A 372 -2.35 -14.10 -21.28
C LEU A 372 -3.43 -15.13 -21.65
N ASP A 373 -3.13 -15.97 -22.63
CA ASP A 373 -3.98 -17.11 -22.98
C ASP A 373 -3.82 -18.20 -21.91
N PHE A 374 -4.94 -18.67 -21.38
CA PHE A 374 -5.03 -19.82 -20.49
C PHE A 374 -5.43 -21.03 -21.36
N ASN A 375 -4.49 -21.89 -21.64
CA ASN A 375 -4.75 -23.22 -22.18
C ASN A 375 -5.07 -24.19 -21.06
#